data_4d9e889b71634269058532a61fedaf01
#
_entry.id   4d9e889b71634269058532a61fedaf01
#
_cell.length_a   1.000
_cell.length_b   1.000
_cell.length_c   1.000
_cell.angle_alpha   90.00
_cell.angle_beta   90.00
_cell.angle_gamma   90.00
#
_symmetry.space_group_name_H-M   'P 1'
#
loop_
_entity.id
_entity.type
_entity.pdbx_description
1 polymer ?
#
loop_
_entity_poly.entity_id
_entity_poly.type
_entity_poly.pdbx_seq_one_letter_code
_entity_poly.pdbx_strand_id
1 'polypeptide(L)'
;MNDADYVVDFDVPLGRPVTYEVEVISGPSGAARVTSDPVTVDSATGWIMDPLVPQTAVPIYRGRTASGEPMFAVSAMSKLDYAAETQVFRVLGSDKPMALFGQRMAASGVDFSMITDAAEQNTRLRNLVQSSAQMLIRVPALWTNALPGSCFALIATASESPVDAGMGGVLSVWSLTGDTVQAPTIRVLTAEFTYGDVALLFSTYQAKQDAVVASAAAAGESPTYLFDLKRPLG
;
A
#
# COMPACT_ATOMS: atom_id res chain seq x y z
N MET A 1 -32.32 4.78 -11.12
CA MET A 1 -30.99 5.36 -10.89
C MET A 1 -30.02 4.19 -10.85
N ASN A 2 -29.15 4.07 -11.84
CA ASN A 2 -28.04 3.11 -11.76
C ASN A 2 -26.88 3.85 -11.08
N ASP A 3 -26.82 3.79 -9.75
CA ASP A 3 -25.66 4.26 -9.02
C ASP A 3 -24.56 3.20 -9.19
N ALA A 4 -23.64 3.43 -10.12
CA ALA A 4 -22.40 2.69 -10.21
C ALA A 4 -21.35 3.42 -9.38
N ASP A 5 -20.77 2.71 -8.43
CA ASP A 5 -19.63 3.19 -7.68
C ASP A 5 -18.43 2.27 -7.97
N TYR A 6 -17.21 2.81 -7.87
CA TYR A 6 -16.00 2.02 -8.05
C TYR A 6 -15.05 2.28 -6.89
N VAL A 7 -14.25 1.28 -6.58
CA VAL A 7 -13.22 1.35 -5.55
C VAL A 7 -11.92 0.82 -6.15
N VAL A 8 -10.85 1.57 -5.99
CA VAL A 8 -9.52 1.12 -6.37
C VAL A 8 -8.88 0.43 -5.16
N ASP A 9 -8.48 -0.82 -5.37
CA ASP A 9 -7.77 -1.60 -4.37
C ASP A 9 -6.26 -1.43 -4.57
N PHE A 10 -5.63 -0.66 -3.70
CA PHE A 10 -4.17 -0.45 -3.69
C PHE A 10 -3.42 -1.55 -2.93
N ASP A 11 -4.13 -2.43 -2.21
CA ASP A 11 -3.54 -3.42 -1.31
C ASP A 11 -3.42 -4.79 -1.95
N VAL A 12 -3.91 -4.95 -3.19
CA VAL A 12 -3.94 -6.24 -3.88
C VAL A 12 -2.56 -6.90 -3.91
N PRO A 13 -2.43 -8.18 -3.51
CA PRO A 13 -1.16 -8.90 -3.54
C PRO A 13 -0.70 -9.14 -4.98
N LEU A 14 0.59 -8.98 -5.22
CA LEU A 14 1.18 -9.17 -6.54
C LEU A 14 1.41 -10.66 -6.86
N GLY A 15 0.99 -11.10 -8.04
CA GLY A 15 1.17 -12.47 -8.52
C GLY A 15 0.34 -13.52 -7.77
N ARG A 16 -0.74 -13.12 -7.10
CA ARG A 16 -1.68 -14.02 -6.41
C ARG A 16 -3.11 -13.71 -6.85
N PRO A 17 -3.94 -14.72 -7.10
CA PRO A 17 -5.34 -14.49 -7.44
C PRO A 17 -6.11 -13.96 -6.21
N VAL A 18 -6.94 -12.94 -6.43
CA VAL A 18 -7.88 -12.38 -5.47
C VAL A 18 -9.28 -12.39 -6.06
N THR A 19 -10.29 -12.54 -5.23
CA THR A 19 -11.70 -12.41 -5.59
C THR A 19 -12.31 -11.28 -4.78
N TYR A 20 -13.18 -10.51 -5.41
CA TYR A 20 -13.90 -9.42 -4.76
C TYR A 20 -15.35 -9.85 -4.53
N GLU A 21 -15.85 -9.54 -3.36
CA GLU A 21 -17.24 -9.81 -2.99
C GLU A 21 -17.94 -8.48 -2.72
N VAL A 22 -19.06 -8.27 -3.39
CA VAL A 22 -19.94 -7.12 -3.18
C VAL A 22 -21.20 -7.61 -2.49
N GLU A 23 -21.50 -7.04 -1.34
CA GLU A 23 -22.72 -7.32 -0.58
C GLU A 23 -23.61 -6.07 -0.55
N VAL A 24 -24.83 -6.23 -1.04
CA VAL A 24 -25.87 -5.20 -0.93
C VAL A 24 -26.52 -5.36 0.45
N ILE A 25 -26.26 -4.42 1.36
CA ILE A 25 -26.74 -4.46 2.75
C ILE A 25 -28.23 -4.07 2.81
N SER A 26 -28.68 -3.16 1.95
CA SER A 26 -30.08 -2.74 1.88
C SER A 26 -30.46 -2.29 0.47
N GLY A 27 -31.66 -2.61 0.02
CA GLY A 27 -32.18 -2.24 -1.29
C GLY A 27 -33.58 -2.79 -1.54
N PRO A 28 -34.31 -2.31 -2.56
CA PRO A 28 -35.66 -2.75 -2.86
C PRO A 28 -35.75 -4.24 -3.25
N SER A 29 -34.66 -4.84 -3.70
CA SER A 29 -34.58 -6.26 -4.09
C SER A 29 -34.09 -7.19 -2.99
N GLY A 30 -33.89 -6.69 -1.76
CA GLY A 30 -33.34 -7.44 -0.64
C GLY A 30 -31.80 -7.50 -0.67
N ALA A 31 -31.22 -8.28 0.25
CA ALA A 31 -29.78 -8.51 0.32
C ALA A 31 -29.34 -9.39 -0.84
N ALA A 32 -28.31 -8.95 -1.55
CA ALA A 32 -27.69 -9.70 -2.63
C ALA A 32 -26.16 -9.70 -2.46
N ARG A 33 -25.52 -10.82 -2.77
CA ARG A 33 -24.08 -10.99 -2.70
C ARG A 33 -23.59 -11.49 -4.05
N VAL A 34 -22.57 -10.85 -4.59
CA VAL A 34 -21.96 -11.21 -5.87
C VAL A 34 -20.45 -11.28 -5.68
N THR A 35 -19.85 -12.36 -6.17
CA THR A 35 -18.41 -12.56 -6.15
C THR A 35 -17.86 -12.47 -7.55
N SER A 36 -16.73 -11.78 -7.72
CA SER A 36 -16.03 -11.68 -9.01
C SER A 36 -15.32 -12.99 -9.39
N ASP A 37 -15.00 -13.14 -10.67
CA ASP A 37 -13.96 -14.08 -11.06
C ASP A 37 -12.61 -13.71 -10.42
N PRO A 38 -11.70 -14.68 -10.23
CA PRO A 38 -10.36 -14.41 -9.72
C PRO A 38 -9.58 -13.47 -10.64
N VAL A 39 -9.00 -12.43 -10.08
CA VAL A 39 -8.15 -11.46 -10.78
C VAL A 39 -6.73 -11.56 -10.22
N THR A 40 -5.72 -11.60 -11.08
CA THR A 40 -4.32 -11.59 -10.68
C THR A 40 -3.63 -10.35 -11.26
N VAL A 41 -2.96 -9.61 -10.39
CA VAL A 41 -2.12 -8.48 -10.79
C VAL A 41 -0.68 -8.95 -10.82
N ASP A 42 -0.15 -9.21 -12.01
CA ASP A 42 1.24 -9.60 -12.19
C ASP A 42 2.15 -8.38 -12.20
N SER A 43 3.25 -8.48 -11.46
CA SER A 43 4.31 -7.47 -11.45
C SER A 43 5.66 -8.14 -11.22
N ALA A 44 6.68 -7.68 -11.94
CA ALA A 44 8.07 -8.04 -11.68
C ALA A 44 8.71 -7.13 -10.62
N THR A 45 8.03 -6.03 -10.28
CA THR A 45 8.49 -4.98 -9.38
C THR A 45 7.69 -5.02 -8.09
N GLY A 46 8.38 -4.95 -6.94
CA GLY A 46 7.77 -4.70 -5.64
C GLY A 46 7.53 -3.20 -5.42
N TRP A 47 6.76 -2.86 -4.40
CA TRP A 47 6.41 -1.49 -4.07
C TRP A 47 6.41 -1.28 -2.57
N ILE A 48 6.90 -0.10 -2.16
CA ILE A 48 6.75 0.42 -0.80
C ILE A 48 6.06 1.78 -0.89
N MET A 49 5.06 2.02 -0.05
CA MET A 49 4.27 3.25 -0.10
C MET A 49 3.64 3.56 1.25
N ASP A 50 3.23 4.81 1.42
CA ASP A 50 2.28 5.17 2.46
C ASP A 50 0.90 4.58 2.09
N PRO A 51 0.27 3.77 2.95
CA PRO A 51 -1.03 3.18 2.64
C PRO A 51 -2.14 4.21 2.47
N LEU A 52 -1.98 5.42 3.01
CA LEU A 52 -2.96 6.50 2.90
C LEU A 52 -2.67 7.44 1.72
N VAL A 53 -1.46 7.40 1.16
CA VAL A 53 -1.04 8.26 0.04
C VAL A 53 -0.35 7.41 -1.02
N PRO A 54 -1.10 6.63 -1.83
CA PRO A 54 -0.52 5.70 -2.82
C PRO A 54 0.40 6.37 -3.86
N GLN A 55 0.27 7.68 -4.07
CA GLN A 55 1.14 8.45 -4.96
C GLN A 55 2.60 8.51 -4.47
N THR A 56 2.86 8.19 -3.21
CA THR A 56 4.21 8.09 -2.65
C THR A 56 4.92 6.79 -2.99
N ALA A 57 4.29 5.92 -3.78
CA ALA A 57 4.83 4.61 -4.12
C ALA A 57 6.22 4.68 -4.71
N VAL A 58 7.14 3.95 -4.09
CA VAL A 58 8.52 3.79 -4.55
C VAL A 58 8.68 2.35 -5.03
N PRO A 59 9.11 2.14 -6.28
CA PRO A 59 9.35 0.80 -6.78
C PRO A 59 10.55 0.17 -6.08
N ILE A 60 10.47 -1.13 -5.81
CA ILE A 60 11.54 -1.92 -5.21
C ILE A 60 11.91 -3.03 -6.17
N TYR A 61 13.20 -3.30 -6.30
CA TYR A 61 13.72 -4.31 -7.20
C TYR A 61 14.46 -5.42 -6.41
N ARG A 62 14.60 -6.56 -7.04
CA ARG A 62 15.37 -7.68 -6.48
C ARG A 62 16.88 -7.55 -6.75
N GLY A 63 17.26 -6.72 -7.68
CA GLY A 63 18.65 -6.50 -8.09
C GLY A 63 18.87 -5.06 -8.51
N ARG A 64 20.12 -4.71 -8.73
CA ARG A 64 20.53 -3.37 -9.13
C ARG A 64 19.93 -2.99 -10.48
N THR A 65 19.40 -1.80 -10.57
CA THR A 65 18.87 -1.20 -11.79
C THR A 65 19.81 -0.13 -12.32
N ALA A 66 19.65 0.25 -13.60
CA ALA A 66 20.45 1.31 -14.18
C ALA A 66 20.12 2.70 -13.60
N SER A 67 18.90 2.89 -13.11
CA SER A 67 18.43 4.15 -12.51
C SER A 67 18.63 4.21 -11.00
N GLY A 68 19.24 3.16 -10.38
CA GLY A 68 19.57 3.12 -8.97
C GLY A 68 18.38 3.07 -8.02
N GLU A 69 17.25 2.53 -8.48
CA GLU A 69 16.07 2.33 -7.64
C GLU A 69 16.38 1.42 -6.46
N PRO A 70 15.58 1.54 -5.36
CA PRO A 70 15.73 0.72 -4.20
C PRO A 70 15.69 -0.77 -4.52
N MET A 71 16.63 -1.52 -3.97
CA MET A 71 16.61 -2.98 -3.99
C MET A 71 16.71 -3.51 -2.57
N PHE A 72 16.04 -4.61 -2.28
CA PHE A 72 16.17 -5.26 -1.00
C PHE A 72 17.61 -5.73 -0.76
N ALA A 73 18.10 -5.51 0.46
CA ALA A 73 19.35 -6.10 0.91
C ALA A 73 19.20 -7.63 0.95
N VAL A 74 20.32 -8.35 0.81
CA VAL A 74 20.34 -9.83 0.83
C VAL A 74 19.79 -10.38 2.16
N SER A 75 19.97 -9.65 3.25
CA SER A 75 19.46 -9.98 4.59
C SER A 75 17.98 -9.66 4.78
N ALA A 76 17.37 -8.86 3.89
CA ALA A 76 16.01 -8.46 4.06
C ALA A 76 15.06 -9.66 4.14
N MET A 77 14.12 -9.61 5.07
CA MET A 77 13.12 -10.66 5.32
C MET A 77 13.69 -12.06 5.60
N SER A 78 14.97 -12.15 6.02
CA SER A 78 15.63 -13.42 6.30
C SER A 78 15.22 -14.04 7.63
N LYS A 79 14.66 -13.23 8.55
CA LYS A 79 14.23 -13.64 9.89
C LYS A 79 12.87 -13.06 10.20
N LEU A 80 11.96 -13.90 10.68
CA LEU A 80 10.63 -13.53 11.14
C LEU A 80 10.46 -14.07 12.56
N ASP A 81 10.25 -13.16 13.50
CA ASP A 81 10.01 -13.51 14.90
C ASP A 81 8.51 -13.48 15.20
N TYR A 82 7.98 -14.55 15.75
CA TYR A 82 6.58 -14.70 16.13
C TYR A 82 6.48 -14.77 17.65
N ALA A 83 6.33 -13.64 18.30
CA ALA A 83 6.18 -13.58 19.74
C ALA A 83 4.78 -14.05 20.17
N ALA A 84 4.70 -14.70 21.31
CA ALA A 84 3.43 -14.97 21.98
C ALA A 84 3.40 -14.20 23.31
N GLU A 85 2.25 -13.61 23.63
CA GLU A 85 2.07 -13.11 24.98
C GLU A 85 2.01 -14.27 25.95
N THR A 86 3.01 -14.36 26.83
CA THR A 86 3.12 -15.42 27.81
C THR A 86 3.43 -14.86 29.18
N GLN A 87 2.74 -15.38 30.18
CA GLN A 87 3.03 -15.12 31.58
C GLN A 87 3.22 -16.44 32.34
N VAL A 88 4.27 -16.52 33.15
CA VAL A 88 4.56 -17.71 33.95
C VAL A 88 4.42 -17.35 35.43
N PHE A 89 3.53 -18.04 36.12
CA PHE A 89 3.29 -17.87 37.53
C PHE A 89 3.87 -19.04 38.31
N ARG A 90 4.59 -18.78 39.39
CA ARG A 90 5.06 -19.78 40.32
C ARG A 90 4.11 -19.80 41.52
N VAL A 91 3.40 -20.87 41.69
CA VAL A 91 2.52 -21.08 42.85
C VAL A 91 3.33 -21.70 44.00
N LEU A 92 3.23 -21.10 45.16
CA LEU A 92 3.93 -21.59 46.35
C LEU A 92 3.46 -23.03 46.68
N GLY A 93 4.39 -23.99 46.83
CA GLY A 93 4.08 -25.39 47.07
C GLY A 93 3.85 -26.24 45.82
N SER A 94 3.94 -25.67 44.62
CA SER A 94 3.91 -26.43 43.37
C SER A 94 5.33 -26.61 42.81
N ASP A 95 5.63 -27.79 42.35
CA ASP A 95 6.90 -28.10 41.67
C ASP A 95 6.92 -27.60 40.22
N LYS A 96 5.75 -27.29 39.64
CA LYS A 96 5.62 -26.85 38.28
C LYS A 96 4.95 -25.48 38.20
N PRO A 97 5.52 -24.54 37.42
CA PRO A 97 4.89 -23.25 37.18
C PRO A 97 3.64 -23.39 36.28
N MET A 98 2.69 -22.51 36.48
CA MET A 98 1.54 -22.35 35.60
C MET A 98 1.87 -21.31 34.51
N ALA A 99 1.57 -21.62 33.24
CA ALA A 99 1.72 -20.70 32.13
C ALA A 99 0.35 -20.22 31.63
N LEU A 100 0.20 -18.90 31.51
CA LEU A 100 -0.84 -18.29 30.69
C LEU A 100 -0.22 -17.92 29.35
N PHE A 101 -0.94 -18.20 28.28
CA PHE A 101 -0.48 -17.88 26.93
C PHE A 101 -1.64 -17.38 26.07
N GLY A 102 -1.35 -16.35 25.26
CA GLY A 102 -2.22 -15.83 24.23
C GLY A 102 -1.88 -16.40 22.86
N GLN A 103 -2.51 -15.86 21.85
CA GLN A 103 -2.18 -16.17 20.46
C GLN A 103 -0.80 -15.61 20.11
N ARG A 104 -0.11 -16.25 19.15
CA ARG A 104 1.10 -15.68 18.59
C ARG A 104 0.74 -14.47 17.73
N MET A 105 1.50 -13.42 17.92
CA MET A 105 1.38 -12.21 17.13
C MET A 105 1.92 -12.43 15.70
N ALA A 106 1.59 -11.52 14.81
CA ALA A 106 2.18 -11.44 13.48
C ALA A 106 3.71 -11.24 13.57
N ALA A 107 4.42 -11.39 12.46
CA ALA A 107 5.87 -11.27 12.45
C ALA A 107 6.34 -9.91 12.97
N SER A 108 7.28 -9.92 13.90
CA SER A 108 7.89 -8.73 14.50
C SER A 108 9.39 -8.66 14.21
N GLY A 109 9.97 -7.46 14.30
CA GLY A 109 11.38 -7.23 14.06
C GLY A 109 11.83 -7.61 12.65
N VAL A 110 10.95 -7.51 11.67
CA VAL A 110 11.25 -7.85 10.29
C VAL A 110 12.22 -6.84 9.69
N ASP A 111 13.28 -7.33 9.08
CA ASP A 111 14.27 -6.51 8.36
C ASP A 111 13.77 -6.24 6.94
N PHE A 112 13.50 -4.98 6.62
CA PHE A 112 13.14 -4.48 5.30
C PHE A 112 14.27 -3.63 4.69
N SER A 113 15.52 -3.89 5.08
CA SER A 113 16.67 -3.11 4.62
C SER A 113 16.82 -3.09 3.11
N MET A 114 17.17 -1.93 2.59
CA MET A 114 17.28 -1.67 1.16
C MET A 114 18.59 -0.97 0.84
N ILE A 115 18.97 -1.02 -0.43
CA ILE A 115 20.12 -0.31 -0.98
C ILE A 115 19.63 0.55 -2.13
N THR A 116 20.05 1.80 -2.16
CA THR A 116 19.78 2.75 -3.24
C THR A 116 21.09 3.27 -3.83
N ASP A 117 21.10 3.56 -5.12
CA ASP A 117 22.31 3.96 -5.84
C ASP A 117 22.07 5.18 -6.77
N ALA A 118 21.17 6.07 -6.35
CA ALA A 118 20.92 7.33 -7.03
C ALA A 118 20.40 8.38 -6.05
N ALA A 119 20.85 9.62 -6.18
CA ALA A 119 20.48 10.73 -5.30
C ALA A 119 18.96 11.00 -5.31
N GLU A 120 18.33 10.89 -6.47
CA GLU A 120 16.87 11.04 -6.60
C GLU A 120 16.13 9.95 -5.82
N GLN A 121 16.55 8.70 -5.94
CA GLN A 121 15.93 7.58 -5.26
C GLN A 121 16.13 7.67 -3.74
N ASN A 122 17.31 8.12 -3.29
CA ASN A 122 17.55 8.43 -1.88
C ASN A 122 16.57 9.48 -1.36
N THR A 123 16.34 10.54 -2.14
CA THR A 123 15.40 11.60 -1.76
C THR A 123 13.97 11.10 -1.71
N ARG A 124 13.54 10.30 -2.70
CA ARG A 124 12.18 9.70 -2.71
C ARG A 124 11.96 8.80 -1.50
N LEU A 125 12.90 7.90 -1.22
CA LEU A 125 12.79 7.00 -0.08
C LEU A 125 12.86 7.74 1.26
N ARG A 126 13.69 8.78 1.37
CA ARG A 126 13.77 9.64 2.54
C ARG A 126 12.44 10.35 2.80
N ASN A 127 11.84 10.92 1.77
CA ASN A 127 10.54 11.58 1.89
C ASN A 127 9.46 10.59 2.34
N LEU A 128 9.43 9.38 1.80
CA LEU A 128 8.50 8.35 2.22
C LEU A 128 8.69 7.98 3.70
N VAL A 129 9.93 7.70 4.12
CA VAL A 129 10.25 7.33 5.50
C VAL A 129 9.91 8.45 6.50
N GLN A 130 10.09 9.71 6.10
CA GLN A 130 9.75 10.86 6.94
C GLN A 130 8.25 11.15 7.00
N SER A 131 7.50 10.82 5.97
CA SER A 131 6.06 11.10 5.88
C SER A 131 5.21 10.07 6.60
N SER A 132 5.64 8.81 6.65
CA SER A 132 4.83 7.73 7.22
C SER A 132 5.67 6.72 7.98
N ALA A 133 5.20 6.35 9.17
CA ALA A 133 5.77 5.23 9.94
C ALA A 133 5.12 3.89 9.58
N GLN A 134 3.85 3.89 9.12
CA GLN A 134 3.18 2.70 8.64
C GLN A 134 3.29 2.63 7.12
N MET A 135 3.86 1.57 6.62
CA MET A 135 4.12 1.37 5.20
C MET A 135 3.40 0.14 4.67
N LEU A 136 2.87 0.26 3.47
CA LEU A 136 2.40 -0.88 2.69
C LEU A 136 3.56 -1.38 1.83
N ILE A 137 3.94 -2.63 2.03
CA ILE A 137 5.00 -3.30 1.28
C ILE A 137 4.35 -4.41 0.46
N ARG A 138 4.49 -4.32 -0.85
CA ARG A 138 3.97 -5.29 -1.81
C ARG A 138 5.12 -5.92 -2.55
N VAL A 139 5.25 -7.23 -2.44
CA VAL A 139 6.31 -7.99 -3.12
C VAL A 139 5.71 -9.03 -4.04
N PRO A 140 6.28 -9.23 -5.24
CA PRO A 140 5.86 -10.30 -6.12
C PRO A 140 5.95 -11.67 -5.44
N ALA A 141 4.98 -12.53 -5.67
CA ALA A 141 4.91 -13.86 -5.05
C ALA A 141 6.18 -14.71 -5.27
N LEU A 142 6.90 -14.46 -6.36
CA LEU A 142 8.15 -15.15 -6.68
C LEU A 142 9.35 -14.72 -5.83
N TRP A 143 9.25 -13.62 -5.08
CA TRP A 143 10.40 -13.11 -4.32
C TRP A 143 10.53 -13.75 -2.95
N THR A 144 9.41 -14.01 -2.29
CA THR A 144 9.40 -14.61 -0.95
C THR A 144 8.09 -15.33 -0.68
N ASN A 145 8.17 -16.43 0.08
CA ASN A 145 7.02 -17.09 0.69
C ASN A 145 6.91 -16.76 2.18
N ALA A 146 7.86 -15.99 2.73
CA ALA A 146 7.94 -15.73 4.16
C ALA A 146 6.89 -14.71 4.63
N LEU A 147 6.57 -13.73 3.77
CA LEU A 147 5.55 -12.72 4.04
C LEU A 147 4.38 -12.84 3.05
N PRO A 148 3.20 -12.34 3.42
CA PRO A 148 2.13 -12.11 2.45
C PRO A 148 2.62 -11.25 1.29
N GLY A 149 2.07 -11.44 0.09
CA GLY A 149 2.42 -10.62 -1.08
C GLY A 149 2.08 -9.13 -0.93
N SER A 150 1.24 -8.81 0.04
CA SER A 150 0.93 -7.47 0.52
C SER A 150 0.95 -7.50 2.04
N CYS A 151 1.76 -6.66 2.68
CA CYS A 151 1.83 -6.56 4.13
C CYS A 151 1.95 -5.10 4.57
N PHE A 152 1.26 -4.77 5.66
CA PHE A 152 1.43 -3.50 6.35
C PHE A 152 2.51 -3.68 7.41
N ALA A 153 3.49 -2.80 7.40
CA ALA A 153 4.59 -2.79 8.36
C ALA A 153 4.65 -1.45 9.08
N LEU A 154 4.74 -1.49 10.40
CA LEU A 154 5.07 -0.32 11.20
C LEU A 154 6.60 -0.26 11.34
N ILE A 155 7.22 0.67 10.65
CA ILE A 155 8.67 0.87 10.66
C ILE A 155 9.06 1.69 11.90
N ALA A 156 9.42 1.00 12.95
CA ALA A 156 9.78 1.63 14.21
C ALA A 156 11.14 2.35 14.14
N THR A 157 12.05 1.82 13.35
CA THR A 157 13.39 2.38 13.19
C THR A 157 13.78 2.42 11.72
N ALA A 158 14.17 3.58 11.26
CA ALA A 158 14.69 3.80 9.92
C ALA A 158 15.99 4.58 10.00
N SER A 159 17.03 4.11 9.35
CA SER A 159 18.31 4.81 9.25
C SER A 159 18.87 4.73 7.85
N GLU A 160 19.46 5.81 7.39
CA GLU A 160 20.19 5.92 6.14
C GLU A 160 21.69 5.99 6.44
N SER A 161 22.46 5.14 5.79
CA SER A 161 23.91 5.10 5.90
C SER A 161 24.55 5.31 4.51
N PRO A 162 24.90 6.55 4.14
CA PRO A 162 25.62 6.82 2.91
C PRO A 162 26.98 6.16 2.94
N VAL A 163 27.31 5.37 1.91
CA VAL A 163 28.57 4.59 1.87
C VAL A 163 29.75 5.50 1.50
N ASP A 164 29.54 6.41 0.56
CA ASP A 164 30.61 7.24 0.00
C ASP A 164 30.37 8.75 0.16
N ALA A 165 29.70 9.15 1.26
CA ALA A 165 29.30 10.54 1.47
C ALA A 165 30.46 11.54 1.41
N GLY A 166 31.64 11.16 1.90
CA GLY A 166 32.85 12.00 1.87
C GLY A 166 33.49 12.14 0.49
N MET A 167 33.12 11.29 -0.47
CA MET A 167 33.66 11.28 -1.84
C MET A 167 32.62 11.66 -2.89
N GLY A 168 31.43 12.15 -2.44
CA GLY A 168 30.32 12.52 -3.33
C GLY A 168 29.55 11.34 -3.91
N GLY A 169 29.70 10.15 -3.34
CA GLY A 169 28.95 8.96 -3.73
C GLY A 169 27.46 9.07 -3.38
N VAL A 170 26.64 8.36 -4.14
CA VAL A 170 25.17 8.38 -4.00
C VAL A 170 24.63 7.07 -3.43
N LEU A 171 25.50 6.06 -3.24
CA LEU A 171 25.12 4.78 -2.67
C LEU A 171 24.74 4.94 -1.20
N SER A 172 23.52 4.54 -0.87
CA SER A 172 23.03 4.54 0.52
C SER A 172 22.49 3.16 0.89
N VAL A 173 22.79 2.74 2.12
CA VAL A 173 22.19 1.56 2.75
C VAL A 173 21.13 2.04 3.74
N TRP A 174 19.92 1.56 3.55
CA TRP A 174 18.76 1.85 4.38
C TRP A 174 18.51 0.67 5.31
N SER A 175 18.56 0.89 6.60
CA SER A 175 18.14 -0.10 7.59
C SER A 175 16.73 0.25 8.07
N LEU A 176 15.77 -0.59 7.71
CA LEU A 176 14.37 -0.44 8.04
C LEU A 176 13.95 -1.67 8.84
N THR A 177 13.59 -1.48 10.09
CA THR A 177 13.11 -2.57 10.96
C THR A 177 11.71 -2.26 11.44
N GLY A 178 10.81 -3.22 11.31
CA GLY A 178 9.43 -3.02 11.67
C GLY A 178 8.65 -4.29 11.99
N ASP A 179 7.46 -4.08 12.49
CA ASP A 179 6.51 -5.13 12.84
C ASP A 179 5.40 -5.19 11.80
N THR A 180 4.95 -6.38 11.45
CA THR A 180 3.77 -6.51 10.60
C THR A 180 2.52 -6.15 11.40
N VAL A 181 1.68 -5.29 10.84
CA VAL A 181 0.49 -4.74 11.50
C VAL A 181 -0.75 -4.92 10.63
N GLN A 182 -1.91 -4.68 11.20
CA GLN A 182 -3.16 -4.65 10.44
C GLN A 182 -3.20 -3.44 9.50
N ALA A 183 -3.98 -3.58 8.42
CA ALA A 183 -4.30 -2.46 7.54
C ALA A 183 -4.92 -1.30 8.34
N PRO A 184 -4.64 -0.04 7.96
CA PRO A 184 -5.30 1.08 8.58
C PRO A 184 -6.82 1.01 8.32
N THR A 185 -7.60 1.34 9.34
CA THR A 185 -9.07 1.35 9.23
C THR A 185 -9.59 2.51 8.39
N ILE A 186 -8.78 3.54 8.19
CA ILE A 186 -9.08 4.70 7.35
C ILE A 186 -8.79 4.29 5.90
N ARG A 187 -9.80 4.39 5.04
CA ARG A 187 -9.63 4.17 3.61
C ARG A 187 -9.15 5.44 2.93
N VAL A 188 -8.27 5.28 1.96
CA VAL A 188 -7.85 6.38 1.09
C VAL A 188 -9.04 6.79 0.24
N LEU A 189 -9.48 8.02 0.43
CA LEU A 189 -10.37 8.69 -0.53
C LEU A 189 -9.43 9.39 -1.54
N THR A 190 -8.98 8.68 -2.53
CA THR A 190 -8.29 9.31 -3.66
C THR A 190 -9.35 10.01 -4.49
N ALA A 191 -9.27 11.33 -4.55
CA ALA A 191 -9.93 12.05 -5.62
C ALA A 191 -9.27 11.59 -6.93
N GLU A 192 -10.04 11.00 -7.82
CA GLU A 192 -9.55 10.50 -9.11
C GLU A 192 -8.95 11.64 -9.96
N PHE A 193 -9.44 12.85 -9.73
CA PHE A 193 -9.00 14.09 -10.38
C PHE A 193 -8.80 15.19 -9.36
N THR A 194 -7.69 15.87 -9.48
CA THR A 194 -7.42 17.11 -8.74
C THR A 194 -7.94 18.32 -9.51
N TYR A 195 -8.10 19.44 -8.84
CA TYR A 195 -8.40 20.72 -9.53
C TYR A 195 -7.31 21.07 -10.56
N GLY A 196 -6.08 20.63 -10.36
CA GLY A 196 -5.00 20.78 -11.31
C GLY A 196 -5.24 20.03 -12.61
N ASP A 197 -5.74 18.80 -12.53
CA ASP A 197 -6.06 17.99 -13.71
C ASP A 197 -7.23 18.61 -14.49
N VAL A 198 -8.22 19.12 -13.79
CA VAL A 198 -9.34 19.85 -14.41
C VAL A 198 -8.85 21.13 -15.12
N ALA A 199 -7.92 21.87 -14.52
CA ALA A 199 -7.37 23.09 -15.11
C ALA A 199 -6.51 22.81 -16.36
N LEU A 200 -5.91 21.63 -16.47
CA LEU A 200 -5.19 21.19 -17.67
C LEU A 200 -6.13 20.84 -18.84
N LEU A 201 -7.33 20.30 -18.53
CA LEU A 201 -8.30 19.90 -19.54
C LEU A 201 -9.20 21.04 -20.00
N PHE A 202 -9.50 21.98 -19.10
CA PHE A 202 -10.44 23.08 -19.36
C PHE A 202 -9.81 24.43 -19.06
N SER A 203 -9.77 25.30 -20.06
CA SER A 203 -9.21 26.65 -19.91
C SER A 203 -10.03 27.57 -18.99
N THR A 204 -11.30 27.26 -18.80
CA THR A 204 -12.21 28.00 -17.93
C THR A 204 -13.22 27.08 -17.25
N TYR A 205 -13.78 27.54 -16.12
CA TYR A 205 -14.84 26.83 -15.44
C TYR A 205 -16.11 26.66 -16.31
N GLN A 206 -16.41 27.66 -17.15
CA GLN A 206 -17.53 27.58 -18.08
C GLN A 206 -17.33 26.48 -19.13
N ALA A 207 -16.13 26.34 -19.69
CA ALA A 207 -15.82 25.26 -20.64
C ALA A 207 -16.02 23.87 -20.02
N LYS A 208 -15.61 23.70 -18.74
CA LYS A 208 -15.89 22.47 -18.00
C LYS A 208 -17.39 22.22 -17.86
N GLN A 209 -18.14 23.22 -17.44
CA GLN A 209 -19.59 23.10 -17.24
C GLN A 209 -20.33 22.76 -18.55
N ASP A 210 -19.96 23.40 -19.66
CA ASP A 210 -20.53 23.13 -20.99
C ASP A 210 -20.25 21.69 -21.43
N ALA A 211 -19.03 21.16 -21.17
CA ALA A 211 -18.67 19.79 -21.47
C ALA A 211 -19.46 18.78 -20.62
N VAL A 212 -19.67 19.05 -19.34
CA VAL A 212 -20.51 18.21 -18.44
C VAL A 212 -21.96 18.17 -18.94
N VAL A 213 -22.54 19.32 -19.31
CA VAL A 213 -23.89 19.39 -19.86
C VAL A 213 -24.01 18.62 -21.18
N ALA A 214 -23.03 18.76 -22.08
CA ALA A 214 -23.00 18.04 -23.35
C ALA A 214 -22.89 16.53 -23.16
N SER A 215 -22.03 16.07 -22.25
CA SER A 215 -21.84 14.66 -21.94
C SER A 215 -23.07 14.05 -21.27
N ALA A 216 -23.73 14.77 -20.37
CA ALA A 216 -24.98 14.35 -19.73
C ALA A 216 -26.10 14.22 -20.75
N ALA A 217 -26.23 15.18 -21.67
CA ALA A 217 -27.22 15.15 -22.74
C ALA A 217 -26.98 13.97 -23.69
N ALA A 218 -25.71 13.67 -24.03
CA ALA A 218 -25.36 12.51 -24.86
C ALA A 218 -25.67 11.17 -24.17
N ALA A 219 -25.62 11.12 -22.84
CA ALA A 219 -25.98 9.94 -22.05
C ALA A 219 -27.48 9.85 -21.74
N GLY A 220 -28.28 10.87 -22.09
CA GLY A 220 -29.71 10.93 -21.72
C GLY A 220 -29.95 11.20 -20.23
N GLU A 221 -28.98 11.75 -19.53
CA GLU A 221 -29.00 12.01 -18.09
C GLU A 221 -29.05 13.54 -17.81
N SER A 222 -29.52 13.90 -16.62
CA SER A 222 -29.45 15.29 -16.20
C SER A 222 -28.05 15.62 -15.67
N PRO A 223 -27.50 16.81 -16.00
CA PRO A 223 -26.20 17.23 -15.49
C PRO A 223 -26.32 17.48 -13.98
N THR A 224 -25.64 16.63 -13.20
CA THR A 224 -25.59 16.73 -11.74
C THR A 224 -24.14 16.78 -11.27
N TYR A 225 -23.90 17.27 -10.06
CA TYR A 225 -22.58 17.25 -9.43
C TYR A 225 -21.97 15.85 -9.40
N LEU A 226 -22.77 14.80 -9.17
CA LEU A 226 -22.34 13.40 -9.18
C LEU A 226 -21.91 12.93 -10.58
N PHE A 227 -22.51 13.46 -11.62
CA PHE A 227 -22.12 13.17 -13.00
C PHE A 227 -20.70 13.69 -13.31
N ASP A 228 -20.38 14.89 -12.82
CA ASP A 228 -19.07 15.52 -12.96
C ASP A 228 -17.95 14.74 -12.25
N LEU A 229 -18.27 14.08 -11.14
CA LEU A 229 -17.33 13.26 -10.37
C LEU A 229 -17.09 11.84 -10.94
N LYS A 230 -18.08 11.31 -11.69
CA LYS A 230 -18.09 9.91 -12.13
C LYS A 230 -17.52 9.68 -13.53
N ARG A 231 -17.40 10.73 -14.35
CA ARG A 231 -16.87 10.63 -15.71
C ARG A 231 -15.73 11.60 -15.93
N PRO A 232 -14.49 11.09 -16.04
CA PRO A 232 -13.43 11.86 -16.64
C PRO A 232 -13.86 12.21 -18.06
N LEU A 233 -13.91 13.49 -18.34
CA LEU A 233 -14.17 14.01 -19.67
C LEU A 233 -12.89 13.89 -20.48
N GLY A 234 -12.69 12.77 -21.12
CA GLY A 234 -11.62 12.47 -22.04
C GLY A 234 -12.07 11.40 -23.01
#